data_8fd4188276696a9ae0cfcfa9de5568b3
#
_entry.id   8fd4188276696a9ae0cfcfa9de5568b3
#
_cell.length_a   1.000
_cell.length_b   1.000
_cell.length_c   1.000
_cell.angle_alpha   90.00
_cell.angle_beta   90.00
_cell.angle_gamma   90.00
#
_symmetry.space_group_name_H-M   'P 1'
#
loop_
_entity.id
_entity.type
_entity.pdbx_description
1 polymer ?
#
loop_
_entity_poly.entity_id
_entity_poly.type
_entity_poly.pdbx_seq_one_letter_code
_entity_poly.pdbx_strand_id
1 'polypeptide(L)'
;MSTMSALRPVPLAPRRTATDVVVYGRRWCALSQMLRRHLNRIGVPYEYVDLDLHPEVEARLQWLTGGRVYSPLVSIDGRLLLQPSKSEVECALARAGAI
;
A
#
# COMPACT_ATOMS: atom_id res chain seq x y z
N MET A 1 -16.65 -28.32 4.32
CA MET A 1 -16.30 -28.59 4.86
C MET A 1 -16.16 -28.49 5.08
N SER A 2 -16.08 -28.26 4.95
CA SER A 2 -15.62 -28.30 5.49
C SER A 2 -15.40 -27.98 5.65
N THR A 3 -15.28 -27.68 5.56
CA THR A 3 -14.80 -27.50 6.02
C THR A 3 -14.58 -27.03 6.08
N MET A 4 -14.33 -26.79 5.89
CA MET A 4 -13.88 -26.55 6.23
C MET A 4 -13.83 -25.94 6.32
N SER A 5 -13.81 -25.77 6.14
CA SER A 5 -13.52 -25.34 6.55
C SER A 5 -13.48 -24.82 6.68
N ALA A 6 -13.54 -24.81 6.57
CA ALA A 6 -13.22 -24.41 6.98
C ALA A 6 -12.98 -23.90 7.06
N LEU A 7 -12.69 -23.82 6.83
CA LEU A 7 -12.21 -23.43 7.12
C LEU A 7 -11.94 -22.72 7.20
N ARG A 8 -11.75 -22.39 7.19
CA ARG A 8 -11.31 -21.79 7.51
C ARG A 8 -11.14 -20.96 7.78
N PRO A 9 -11.22 -20.80 7.91
CA PRO A 9 -10.97 -20.02 8.28
C PRO A 9 -10.90 -19.09 8.63
N VAL A 10 -10.82 -18.90 8.77
CA VAL A 10 -10.70 -18.24 9.23
C VAL A 10 -10.58 -17.41 9.58
N PRO A 11 -10.56 -17.34 9.86
CA PRO A 11 -10.35 -16.59 10.26
C PRO A 11 -10.20 -15.87 10.69
N LEU A 12 -9.91 -15.83 10.91
CA LEU A 12 -9.67 -15.35 11.27
C LEU A 12 -9.41 -14.46 11.65
N ALA A 13 -9.11 -14.27 11.87
CA ALA A 13 -8.82 -13.49 12.12
C ALA A 13 -8.46 -12.72 11.97
N PRO A 14 -8.23 -12.67 11.93
CA PRO A 14 -7.86 -11.82 11.60
C PRO A 14 -7.85 -11.05 10.97
N ARG A 15 -8.02 -10.97 10.69
CA ARG A 15 -7.97 -10.31 10.07
C ARG A 15 -7.91 -9.08 10.03
N ARG A 16 -7.99 -8.37 10.70
CA ARG A 16 -7.70 -7.31 10.76
C ARG A 16 -6.59 -6.90 10.18
N THR A 17 -5.90 -7.48 10.11
CA THR A 17 -4.69 -7.40 9.37
C THR A 17 -4.92 -7.37 7.90
N ALA A 18 -6.17 -7.25 7.50
CA ALA A 18 -6.52 -7.19 6.10
C ALA A 18 -6.42 -5.79 5.54
N THR A 19 -5.66 -4.90 6.18
CA THR A 19 -5.39 -3.58 5.64
C THR A 19 -4.68 -3.70 4.31
N ASP A 20 -5.27 -3.08 3.30
CA ASP A 20 -4.77 -3.17 1.92
C ASP A 20 -3.81 -2.01 1.68
N VAL A 21 -2.53 -2.32 1.56
CA VAL A 21 -1.49 -1.31 1.36
C VAL A 21 -0.83 -1.53 0.01
N VAL A 22 -0.88 -0.51 -0.84
CA VAL A 22 -0.24 -0.56 -2.15
C VAL A 22 0.70 0.63 -2.28
N VAL A 23 1.94 0.37 -2.63
CA VAL A 23 2.93 1.41 -2.89
C VAL A 23 3.14 1.52 -4.39
N TYR A 24 2.84 2.70 -4.93
CA TYR A 24 3.10 2.99 -6.35
C TYR A 24 4.37 3.82 -6.41
N GLY A 25 5.40 3.26 -7.02
CA GLY A 25 6.69 3.94 -7.04
C GLY A 25 7.44 3.68 -8.33
N ARG A 26 8.70 4.13 -8.34
CA ARG A 26 9.59 3.92 -9.47
C ARG A 26 10.89 3.35 -8.94
N ARG A 27 11.49 2.44 -9.72
CA ARG A 27 12.72 1.76 -9.31
C ARG A 27 13.84 2.76 -9.00
N TRP A 28 13.90 3.84 -9.77
CA TRP A 28 14.97 4.83 -9.66
C TRP A 28 14.66 5.96 -8.69
N CYS A 29 13.51 5.91 -8.04
CA CYS A 29 13.11 6.94 -7.08
C CYS A 29 13.60 6.55 -5.69
N ALA A 30 14.51 7.33 -5.14
CA ALA A 30 15.08 7.05 -3.82
C ALA A 30 14.00 7.05 -2.74
N LEU A 31 13.04 7.96 -2.83
CA LEU A 31 11.96 8.04 -1.85
C LEU A 31 11.09 6.79 -1.88
N SER A 32 10.83 6.25 -3.08
CA SER A 32 10.07 5.01 -3.20
C SER A 32 10.80 3.86 -2.49
N GLN A 33 12.10 3.76 -2.72
CA GLN A 33 12.88 2.67 -2.13
C GLN A 33 13.02 2.83 -0.62
N MET A 34 13.17 4.05 -0.14
CA MET A 34 13.23 4.32 1.29
C MET A 34 11.93 3.93 1.98
N LEU A 35 10.80 4.26 1.36
CA LEU A 35 9.50 3.92 1.92
C LEU A 35 9.30 2.40 1.96
N ARG A 36 9.69 1.70 0.92
CA ARG A 36 9.59 0.24 0.88
C ARG A 36 10.41 -0.38 2.01
N ARG A 37 11.64 0.10 2.19
CA ARG A 37 12.50 -0.41 3.27
C ARG A 37 11.88 -0.13 4.64
N HIS A 38 11.26 1.04 4.78
CA HIS A 38 10.61 1.39 6.04
C HIS A 38 9.45 0.46 6.35
N LEU A 39 8.59 0.19 5.36
CA LEU A 39 7.47 -0.73 5.56
C LEU A 39 7.95 -2.15 5.87
N ASN A 40 9.03 -2.58 5.22
CA ASN A 40 9.62 -3.89 5.52
C ASN A 40 10.12 -3.93 6.96
N ARG A 41 10.74 -2.85 7.41
CA ARG A 41 11.31 -2.80 8.77
C ARG A 41 10.23 -2.87 9.83
N ILE A 42 9.10 -2.19 9.62
CA ILE A 42 8.02 -2.20 10.61
C ILE A 42 7.08 -3.39 10.42
N GLY A 43 7.36 -4.25 9.45
CA GLY A 43 6.62 -5.50 9.28
C GLY A 43 5.24 -5.37 8.67
N VAL A 44 4.98 -4.32 7.91
CA VAL A 44 3.69 -4.11 7.27
C VAL A 44 3.71 -4.71 5.87
N PRO A 45 2.87 -5.70 5.58
CA PRO A 45 2.78 -6.24 4.22
C PRO A 45 2.22 -5.20 3.26
N TYR A 46 2.75 -5.16 2.06
CA TYR A 46 2.28 -4.24 1.03
C TYR A 46 2.52 -4.84 -0.34
N GLU A 47 1.76 -4.37 -1.31
CA GLU A 47 1.98 -4.66 -2.71
C GLU A 47 2.73 -3.47 -3.33
N TYR A 48 3.72 -3.76 -4.17
CA TYR A 48 4.47 -2.72 -4.85
C TYR A 48 4.15 -2.74 -6.34
N VAL A 49 3.81 -1.57 -6.88
CA VAL A 49 3.55 -1.40 -8.31
C VAL A 49 4.57 -0.42 -8.86
N ASP A 50 5.37 -0.88 -9.82
CA ASP A 50 6.36 -0.03 -10.50
C ASP A 50 5.66 0.70 -11.64
N LEU A 51 5.56 2.01 -11.53
CA LEU A 51 4.83 2.81 -12.52
C LEU A 51 5.51 2.83 -13.88
N ASP A 52 6.82 2.58 -13.93
CA ASP A 52 7.52 2.51 -15.21
C ASP A 52 7.16 1.25 -15.99
N LEU A 53 6.76 0.20 -15.28
CA LEU A 53 6.35 -1.06 -15.90
C LEU A 53 4.84 -1.12 -16.15
N HIS A 54 4.07 -0.19 -15.59
CA HIS A 54 2.62 -0.21 -15.66
C HIS A 54 2.08 1.17 -16.04
N PRO A 55 2.30 1.61 -17.29
CA PRO A 55 1.82 2.94 -17.70
C PRO A 55 0.31 3.10 -17.62
N GLU A 56 -0.44 1.99 -17.72
CA GLU A 56 -1.89 2.06 -17.56
C GLU A 56 -2.27 2.44 -16.15
N VAL A 57 -1.50 2.00 -15.15
CA VAL A 57 -1.73 2.37 -13.76
C VAL A 57 -1.39 3.83 -13.53
N GLU A 58 -0.28 4.27 -14.10
CA GLU A 58 0.11 5.68 -13.98
C GLU A 58 -0.95 6.60 -14.57
N ALA A 59 -1.50 6.24 -15.73
CA ALA A 59 -2.54 7.04 -16.36
C ALA A 59 -3.78 7.12 -15.47
N ARG A 60 -4.14 6.02 -14.82
CA ARG A 60 -5.28 6.00 -13.90
C ARG A 60 -5.02 6.89 -12.68
N LEU A 61 -3.81 6.84 -12.13
CA LEU A 61 -3.44 7.69 -11.00
C LEU A 61 -3.45 9.16 -11.39
N GLN A 62 -2.99 9.49 -12.60
CA GLN A 62 -3.06 10.86 -13.09
C GLN A 62 -4.50 11.36 -13.13
N TRP A 63 -5.39 10.51 -13.60
CA TRP A 63 -6.80 10.86 -13.68
C TRP A 63 -7.38 11.09 -12.27
N LEU A 64 -7.05 10.22 -11.31
CA LEU A 64 -7.57 10.31 -9.95
C LEU A 64 -7.02 11.50 -9.18
N THR A 65 -5.79 11.94 -9.50
CA THR A 65 -5.12 12.99 -8.73
C THR A 65 -5.10 14.34 -9.44
N GLY A 66 -5.74 14.43 -10.62
CA GLY A 66 -5.70 15.65 -11.40
C GLY A 66 -4.31 15.93 -11.97
N GLY A 67 -3.57 14.87 -12.32
CA GLY A 67 -2.25 14.98 -12.91
C GLY A 67 -1.10 15.03 -11.92
N ARG A 68 -1.39 14.93 -10.61
CA ARG A 68 -0.35 15.05 -9.57
C ARG A 68 0.18 13.67 -9.18
N VAL A 69 0.94 13.06 -10.05
CA VAL A 69 1.53 11.75 -9.77
C VAL A 69 2.98 11.97 -9.30
N TYR A 70 3.13 12.17 -8.01
CA TYR A 70 4.44 12.34 -7.38
C TYR A 70 4.79 11.04 -6.66
N SER A 71 5.80 10.36 -7.17
CA SER A 71 6.25 9.11 -6.62
C SER A 71 7.00 9.34 -5.30
N PRO A 72 6.78 8.52 -4.27
CA PRO A 72 5.83 7.42 -4.24
C PRO A 72 4.41 7.87 -3.88
N LEU A 73 3.43 7.10 -4.34
CA LEU A 73 2.05 7.24 -3.87
C LEU A 73 1.75 5.98 -3.06
N VAL A 74 0.94 6.13 -2.02
CA VAL A 74 0.58 4.98 -1.18
C VAL A 74 -0.94 4.96 -1.03
N SER A 75 -1.52 3.80 -1.30
CA SER A 75 -2.94 3.58 -1.06
C SER A 75 -3.08 2.72 0.19
N ILE A 76 -3.85 3.19 1.16
CA ILE A 76 -4.12 2.45 2.38
C ILE A 76 -5.63 2.33 2.49
N ASP A 77 -6.14 1.11 2.28
CA ASP A 77 -7.56 0.82 2.24
C ASP A 77 -8.31 1.74 1.28
N GLY A 78 -7.71 1.99 0.11
CA GLY A 78 -8.30 2.82 -0.92
C GLY A 78 -8.05 4.31 -0.76
N ARG A 79 -7.44 4.73 0.33
CA ARG A 79 -7.12 6.13 0.56
C ARG A 79 -5.74 6.43 0.02
N LEU A 80 -5.66 7.34 -0.92
CA LEU A 80 -4.43 7.63 -1.64
C LEU A 80 -3.66 8.76 -0.98
N LEU A 81 -2.39 8.51 -0.66
CA LEU A 81 -1.47 9.51 -0.12
C LEU A 81 -0.46 9.87 -1.19
N LEU A 82 -0.27 11.16 -1.42
CA LEU A 82 0.62 11.66 -2.46
C LEU A 82 1.98 11.99 -1.83
N GLN A 83 3.01 11.26 -2.23
CA GLN A 83 4.38 11.44 -1.77
C GLN A 83 4.47 11.64 -0.25
N PRO A 84 3.92 10.68 0.52
CA PRO A 84 3.86 10.85 1.97
C PRO A 84 5.22 10.64 2.62
N SER A 85 5.42 11.30 3.76
CA SER A 85 6.55 11.04 4.62
C SER A 85 6.34 9.72 5.36
N LYS A 86 7.41 9.20 5.98
CA LYS A 86 7.30 8.00 6.82
C LYS A 86 6.29 8.20 7.93
N SER A 87 6.32 9.38 8.57
CA SER A 87 5.38 9.70 9.65
C SER A 87 3.93 9.70 9.17
N GLU A 88 3.70 10.25 7.99
CA GLU A 88 2.36 10.30 7.42
C GLU A 88 1.84 8.91 7.13
N VAL A 89 2.70 8.03 6.62
CA VAL A 89 2.33 6.65 6.33
C VAL A 89 2.03 5.91 7.64
N GLU A 90 2.88 6.07 8.66
CA GLU A 90 2.66 5.40 9.95
C GLU A 90 1.35 5.87 10.59
N CYS A 91 1.08 7.16 10.51
CA CYS A 91 -0.15 7.71 11.04
C CYS A 91 -1.38 7.12 10.34
N ALA A 92 -1.33 7.02 9.02
CA ALA A 92 -2.42 6.45 8.24
C ALA A 92 -2.58 4.95 8.53
N LEU A 93 -1.47 4.23 8.70
CA LEU A 93 -1.51 2.81 9.04
C LEU A 93 -2.11 2.59 10.42
N ALA A 94 -1.76 3.46 11.38
CA ALA A 94 -2.32 3.37 12.72
C ALA A 94 -3.83 3.59 12.70
N ARG A 95 -4.29 4.56 11.92
CA ARG A 95 -5.72 4.81 11.79
C ARG A 95 -6.45 3.66 11.13
N ALA A 96 -5.78 2.95 10.24
CA ALA A 96 -6.37 1.79 9.57
C ALA A 96 -6.28 0.53 10.40
N GLY A 97 -5.62 0.58 11.57
CA GLY A 97 -5.48 -0.58 12.43
C GLY A 97 -4.39 -1.55 12.01
N ALA A 98 -3.48 -1.12 11.13
CA ALA A 98 -2.41 -1.99 10.63
C ALA A 98 -1.20 -2.03 11.56
N ILE A 99 -1.07 -1.03 12.40
CA ILE A 99 0.02 -0.98 13.40
C ILE A 99 -0.49 -0.41 14.72
#